data_d97c240d4140d5b406fe35fbee57839e
#
_entry.id   d97c240d4140d5b406fe35fbee57839e
#
_cell.length_a   1.000
_cell.length_b   1.000
_cell.length_c   1.000
_cell.angle_alpha   90.00
_cell.angle_beta   90.00
_cell.angle_gamma   90.00
#
_symmetry.space_group_name_H-M   'P 1'
#
loop_
_entity.id
_entity.type
_entity.pdbx_description
1 polymer ?
#
loop_
_entity_poly.entity_id
_entity_poly.type
_entity_poly.pdbx_seq_one_letter_code
_entity_poly.pdbx_strand_id
1 'polypeptide(L)'
;MGLREYLKNSGNVSTPAYYFDTDVFEKRIDFVNRELPEIPLTFSIKANPFLLSRLPQNLRHVEVCSPGELKICKAYGIQGSRIIYSGVNKGIEDITEAIEYGVDIATAESILHIELEQEAAKKADKQQRVILRLTSGNQFGMSEADILNILANQAKYPNLDIYGIHYYSGTQKKKRQIDKDFEKLDAALTRFKEETGFVPKLVEMGPGFPVDYFNPPYDETEKATLGESKNTILAFAEKYPLGIEMGRYLAAPCGTYASRVMDIKNNSDTNYIICDGGIHHLKYHGQTMAMQIPEMEVLNTSAETKPYCICGSLCTVADVLVREVELPIVSRNDVILFHRCGAYSVTEGSALFLSRKMPEVYLYNEAAGLEKMRGFIDTASINRNSICQG
;
A
#
# COMPACT_ATOMS: atom_id res chain seq x y z
N MET A 1 -14.69 -13.80 16.53
CA MET A 1 -13.41 -14.63 16.50
C MET A 1 -12.51 -14.02 15.45
N GLY A 2 -11.29 -13.60 15.79
CA GLY A 2 -10.39 -12.97 14.80
C GLY A 2 -9.84 -13.98 13.80
N LEU A 3 -9.30 -13.48 12.67
CA LEU A 3 -8.73 -14.31 11.59
C LEU A 3 -7.72 -15.36 12.09
N ARG A 4 -6.80 -14.98 12.96
CA ARG A 4 -5.76 -15.87 13.49
C ARG A 4 -6.36 -17.09 14.20
N GLU A 5 -7.36 -16.88 15.03
CA GLU A 5 -8.10 -17.93 15.73
C GLU A 5 -8.95 -18.76 14.76
N TYR A 6 -9.57 -18.10 13.77
CA TYR A 6 -10.31 -18.78 12.72
C TYR A 6 -9.42 -19.76 11.95
N LEU A 7 -8.22 -19.33 11.50
CA LEU A 7 -7.28 -20.20 10.79
C LEU A 7 -6.80 -21.37 11.66
N LYS A 8 -6.55 -21.15 12.94
CA LYS A 8 -6.19 -22.23 13.88
C LYS A 8 -7.28 -23.30 14.01
N ASN A 9 -8.54 -22.87 14.01
CA ASN A 9 -9.67 -23.76 14.24
C ASN A 9 -10.25 -24.37 12.97
N SER A 10 -9.93 -23.84 11.78
CA SER A 10 -10.55 -24.23 10.52
C SER A 10 -10.19 -25.66 10.04
N GLY A 11 -9.11 -26.23 10.52
CA GLY A 11 -8.61 -27.55 10.10
C GLY A 11 -8.18 -27.66 8.63
N ASN A 12 -8.49 -26.67 7.81
CA ASN A 12 -8.14 -26.65 6.38
C ASN A 12 -7.76 -25.22 5.92
N VAL A 13 -6.47 -24.90 6.04
CA VAL A 13 -5.91 -23.63 5.56
C VAL A 13 -5.35 -23.83 4.16
N SER A 14 -5.88 -23.06 3.19
CA SER A 14 -5.34 -23.04 1.81
C SER A 14 -3.94 -22.43 1.80
N THR A 15 -3.03 -23.01 1.00
CA THR A 15 -1.65 -22.54 0.85
C THR A 15 -1.13 -22.79 -0.58
N PRO A 16 -0.23 -21.95 -1.11
CA PRO A 16 0.12 -20.65 -0.58
C PRO A 16 -1.05 -19.67 -0.76
N ALA A 17 -1.37 -18.89 0.27
CA ALA A 17 -2.51 -17.97 0.23
C ALA A 17 -2.32 -16.72 1.10
N TYR A 18 -2.95 -15.62 0.71
CA TYR A 18 -3.10 -14.43 1.52
C TYR A 18 -4.50 -14.39 2.14
N TYR A 19 -4.55 -13.98 3.38
CA TYR A 19 -5.77 -13.74 4.15
C TYR A 19 -5.73 -12.31 4.67
N PHE A 20 -6.71 -11.49 4.31
CA PHE A 20 -6.80 -10.09 4.74
C PHE A 20 -8.00 -9.94 5.68
N ASP A 21 -7.74 -9.58 6.93
CA ASP A 21 -8.73 -9.31 7.96
C ASP A 21 -9.28 -7.89 7.81
N THR A 22 -10.48 -7.75 7.28
CA THR A 22 -11.09 -6.45 7.03
C THR A 22 -11.51 -5.73 8.30
N ASP A 23 -11.79 -6.47 9.40
CA ASP A 23 -12.07 -5.86 10.70
C ASP A 23 -10.81 -5.19 11.29
N VAL A 24 -9.64 -5.78 11.09
CA VAL A 24 -8.36 -5.17 11.49
C VAL A 24 -8.07 -3.92 10.66
N PHE A 25 -8.35 -3.97 9.35
CA PHE A 25 -8.20 -2.82 8.47
C PHE A 25 -9.13 -1.66 8.88
N GLU A 26 -10.41 -1.93 9.12
CA GLU A 26 -11.39 -0.95 9.58
C GLU A 26 -11.02 -0.35 10.95
N LYS A 27 -10.66 -1.18 11.93
CA LYS A 27 -10.19 -0.72 13.24
C LYS A 27 -8.97 0.18 13.16
N ARG A 28 -8.07 -0.06 12.20
CA ARG A 28 -6.91 0.82 11.98
C ARG A 28 -7.33 2.17 11.41
N ILE A 29 -8.26 2.21 10.49
CA ILE A 29 -8.84 3.45 9.95
C ILE A 29 -9.56 4.22 11.06
N ASP A 30 -10.40 3.56 11.86
CA ASP A 30 -11.10 4.16 12.99
C ASP A 30 -10.13 4.74 14.03
N PHE A 31 -9.03 4.04 14.28
CA PHE A 31 -7.96 4.56 15.16
C PHE A 31 -7.39 5.86 14.61
N VAL A 32 -7.03 5.91 13.33
CA VAL A 32 -6.48 7.13 12.71
C VAL A 32 -7.50 8.27 12.73
N ASN A 33 -8.75 8.02 12.37
CA ASN A 33 -9.82 9.02 12.38
C ASN A 33 -10.10 9.58 13.78
N ARG A 34 -9.95 8.75 14.82
CA ARG A 34 -10.09 9.20 16.20
C ARG A 34 -8.91 10.07 16.66
N GLU A 35 -7.69 9.73 16.23
CA GLU A 35 -6.50 10.50 16.59
C GLU A 35 -6.38 11.80 15.77
N LEU A 36 -6.87 11.83 14.55
CA LEU A 36 -6.85 12.95 13.63
C LEU A 36 -8.28 13.32 13.19
N PRO A 37 -9.10 13.81 14.12
CA PRO A 37 -10.50 14.12 13.82
C PRO A 37 -10.60 15.22 12.77
N GLU A 38 -11.63 15.14 11.92
CA GLU A 38 -11.95 16.10 10.85
C GLU A 38 -10.94 16.16 9.69
N ILE A 39 -9.81 15.43 9.78
CA ILE A 39 -8.86 15.35 8.67
C ILE A 39 -9.27 14.20 7.73
N PRO A 40 -9.65 14.50 6.47
CA PRO A 40 -10.00 13.47 5.50
C PRO A 40 -8.86 12.48 5.28
N LEU A 41 -9.20 11.19 5.25
CA LEU A 41 -8.24 10.11 5.03
C LEU A 41 -8.40 9.55 3.62
N THR A 42 -7.27 9.40 2.93
CA THR A 42 -7.14 8.78 1.60
C THR A 42 -6.40 7.45 1.72
N PHE A 43 -6.95 6.38 1.16
CA PHE A 43 -6.28 5.09 1.08
C PHE A 43 -5.56 4.90 -0.25
N SER A 44 -4.23 4.74 -0.23
CA SER A 44 -3.43 4.40 -1.42
C SER A 44 -3.58 2.92 -1.75
N ILE A 45 -4.37 2.59 -2.78
CA ILE A 45 -4.75 1.21 -3.10
C ILE A 45 -3.59 0.33 -3.57
N LYS A 46 -2.50 0.94 -4.05
CA LYS A 46 -1.23 0.24 -4.36
C LYS A 46 -0.73 -0.64 -3.21
N ALA A 47 -1.09 -0.29 -1.97
CA ALA A 47 -0.75 -1.11 -0.82
C ALA A 47 -1.50 -2.46 -0.82
N ASN A 48 -2.78 -2.46 -1.16
CA ASN A 48 -3.58 -3.68 -1.30
C ASN A 48 -4.92 -3.41 -1.99
N PRO A 49 -5.06 -3.69 -3.29
CA PRO A 49 -6.29 -3.41 -4.03
C PRO A 49 -7.48 -4.31 -3.65
N PHE A 50 -7.24 -5.46 -3.00
CA PHE A 50 -8.32 -6.37 -2.59
C PHE A 50 -9.18 -5.78 -1.47
N LEU A 51 -8.66 -4.84 -0.68
CA LEU A 51 -9.40 -4.18 0.40
C LEU A 51 -10.51 -3.24 -0.11
N LEU A 52 -10.49 -2.89 -1.41
CA LEU A 52 -11.53 -2.04 -2.02
C LEU A 52 -12.94 -2.64 -1.93
N SER A 53 -13.08 -3.97 -1.94
CA SER A 53 -14.38 -4.64 -1.83
C SER A 53 -15.07 -4.45 -0.47
N ARG A 54 -14.33 -4.03 0.56
CA ARG A 54 -14.79 -3.80 1.93
C ARG A 54 -14.30 -2.45 2.47
N LEU A 55 -14.35 -1.42 1.60
CA LEU A 55 -13.87 -0.09 1.95
C LEU A 55 -14.80 0.58 2.96
N PRO A 56 -14.30 1.02 4.14
CA PRO A 56 -15.12 1.72 5.12
C PRO A 56 -15.68 3.04 4.59
N GLN A 57 -16.91 3.39 5.03
CA GLN A 57 -17.58 4.60 4.56
C GLN A 57 -16.93 5.91 5.06
N ASN A 58 -16.27 5.84 6.20
CA ASN A 58 -15.55 6.97 6.82
C ASN A 58 -14.18 7.26 6.16
N LEU A 59 -13.81 6.52 5.14
CA LEU A 59 -12.66 6.81 4.30
C LEU A 59 -13.11 7.62 3.09
N ARG A 60 -12.58 8.85 2.96
CA ARG A 60 -13.09 9.81 1.97
C ARG A 60 -12.69 9.47 0.54
N HIS A 61 -11.38 9.26 0.30
CA HIS A 61 -10.85 8.99 -1.03
C HIS A 61 -10.03 7.70 -1.08
N VAL A 62 -9.85 7.21 -2.28
CA VAL A 62 -8.81 6.25 -2.64
C VAL A 62 -7.85 6.90 -3.62
N GLU A 63 -6.55 6.68 -3.45
CA GLU A 63 -5.53 7.13 -4.39
C GLU A 63 -5.18 5.98 -5.31
N VAL A 64 -5.19 6.25 -6.63
CA VAL A 64 -4.75 5.34 -7.68
C VAL A 64 -3.55 5.92 -8.42
N CYS A 65 -2.57 5.08 -8.77
CA CYS A 65 -1.30 5.48 -9.34
C CYS A 65 -1.07 4.95 -10.76
N SER A 66 -2.07 4.28 -11.34
CA SER A 66 -1.97 3.73 -12.69
C SER A 66 -3.34 3.54 -13.33
N PRO A 67 -3.43 3.47 -14.68
CA PRO A 67 -4.68 3.12 -15.36
C PRO A 67 -5.21 1.74 -14.97
N GLY A 68 -4.32 0.79 -14.63
CA GLY A 68 -4.72 -0.52 -14.10
C GLY A 68 -5.45 -0.43 -12.78
N GLU A 69 -4.98 0.39 -11.85
CA GLU A 69 -5.65 0.64 -10.57
C GLU A 69 -6.98 1.37 -10.74
N LEU A 70 -7.08 2.30 -11.70
CA LEU A 70 -8.37 2.93 -12.06
C LEU A 70 -9.38 1.89 -12.56
N LYS A 71 -8.96 0.93 -13.40
CA LYS A 71 -9.82 -0.18 -13.85
C LYS A 71 -10.27 -1.06 -12.69
N ILE A 72 -9.41 -1.30 -11.71
CA ILE A 72 -9.78 -2.04 -10.49
C ILE A 72 -10.86 -1.27 -9.72
N CYS A 73 -10.69 0.05 -9.51
CA CYS A 73 -11.70 0.88 -8.88
C CYS A 73 -13.05 0.83 -9.62
N LYS A 74 -13.03 0.92 -10.94
CA LYS A 74 -14.24 0.79 -11.77
C LYS A 74 -14.92 -0.56 -11.58
N ALA A 75 -14.15 -1.65 -11.54
CA ALA A 75 -14.68 -3.00 -11.35
C ALA A 75 -15.33 -3.19 -9.97
N TYR A 76 -14.84 -2.52 -8.94
CA TYR A 76 -15.47 -2.50 -7.61
C TYR A 76 -16.56 -1.43 -7.44
N GLY A 77 -16.90 -0.68 -8.48
CA GLY A 77 -17.94 0.35 -8.44
C GLY A 77 -17.57 1.57 -7.61
N ILE A 78 -16.29 1.83 -7.37
CA ILE A 78 -15.83 3.02 -6.67
C ILE A 78 -16.12 4.24 -7.55
N GLN A 79 -16.97 5.15 -7.09
CA GLN A 79 -17.32 6.34 -7.85
C GLN A 79 -16.11 7.24 -8.10
N GLY A 80 -16.02 7.85 -9.29
CA GLY A 80 -14.94 8.75 -9.65
C GLY A 80 -14.74 9.89 -8.64
N SER A 81 -15.84 10.42 -8.09
CA SER A 81 -15.83 11.46 -7.04
C SER A 81 -15.13 11.04 -5.72
N ARG A 82 -14.75 9.78 -5.58
CA ARG A 82 -13.96 9.25 -4.45
C ARG A 82 -12.52 8.92 -4.84
N ILE A 83 -12.07 9.31 -6.03
CA ILE A 83 -10.75 8.93 -6.56
C ILE A 83 -9.86 10.16 -6.68
N ILE A 84 -8.65 10.06 -6.13
CA ILE A 84 -7.50 10.91 -6.46
C ILE A 84 -6.63 10.13 -7.44
N TYR A 85 -6.49 10.62 -8.69
CA TYR A 85 -5.70 9.97 -9.72
C TYR A 85 -4.29 10.54 -9.76
N SER A 86 -3.37 9.81 -9.16
CA SER A 86 -1.94 10.13 -9.06
C SER A 86 -1.15 9.36 -10.13
N GLY A 87 0.12 9.09 -9.85
CA GLY A 87 1.01 8.33 -10.71
C GLY A 87 1.92 9.21 -11.56
N VAL A 88 3.13 8.70 -11.78
CA VAL A 88 4.24 9.46 -12.40
C VAL A 88 4.33 9.27 -13.91
N ASN A 89 3.68 8.27 -14.43
CA ASN A 89 3.67 7.96 -15.87
C ASN A 89 2.22 7.89 -16.35
N LYS A 90 1.73 9.01 -16.84
CA LYS A 90 0.37 9.18 -17.36
C LYS A 90 0.44 9.75 -18.77
N GLY A 91 -0.11 9.02 -19.74
CA GLY A 91 -0.33 9.52 -21.09
C GLY A 91 -1.66 10.25 -21.24
N ILE A 92 -1.88 10.85 -22.40
CA ILE A 92 -3.13 11.58 -22.69
C ILE A 92 -4.35 10.66 -22.62
N GLU A 93 -4.21 9.40 -23.03
CA GLU A 93 -5.27 8.41 -22.99
C GLU A 93 -5.66 8.08 -21.53
N ASP A 94 -4.68 7.88 -20.65
CA ASP A 94 -4.91 7.57 -19.23
C ASP A 94 -5.62 8.73 -18.52
N ILE A 95 -5.17 9.96 -18.78
CA ILE A 95 -5.74 11.18 -18.23
C ILE A 95 -7.17 11.37 -18.76
N THR A 96 -7.38 11.17 -20.06
CA THR A 96 -8.71 11.26 -20.68
C THR A 96 -9.68 10.27 -20.04
N GLU A 97 -9.27 9.00 -19.88
CA GLU A 97 -10.08 7.96 -19.23
C GLU A 97 -10.44 8.34 -17.78
N ALA A 98 -9.51 8.95 -17.04
CA ALA A 98 -9.73 9.39 -15.67
C ALA A 98 -10.74 10.55 -15.60
N ILE A 99 -10.59 11.57 -16.45
CA ILE A 99 -11.51 12.73 -16.53
C ILE A 99 -12.90 12.29 -16.99
N GLU A 100 -13.01 11.41 -17.98
CA GLU A 100 -14.30 10.89 -18.46
C GLU A 100 -15.01 10.09 -17.37
N TYR A 101 -14.28 9.30 -16.59
CA TYR A 101 -14.83 8.59 -15.43
C TYR A 101 -15.25 9.52 -14.30
N GLY A 102 -14.78 10.76 -14.31
CA GLY A 102 -15.13 11.77 -13.31
C GLY A 102 -14.36 11.63 -12.01
N VAL A 103 -13.05 11.36 -12.09
CA VAL A 103 -12.18 11.38 -10.90
C VAL A 103 -12.25 12.76 -10.25
N ASP A 104 -12.28 12.81 -8.91
CA ASP A 104 -12.44 14.05 -8.17
C ASP A 104 -11.22 14.95 -8.37
N ILE A 105 -10.04 14.41 -8.18
CA ILE A 105 -8.78 15.14 -8.20
C ILE A 105 -7.75 14.38 -9.04
N ALA A 106 -6.99 15.09 -9.86
CA ALA A 106 -5.80 14.60 -10.53
C ALA A 106 -4.55 15.19 -9.86
N THR A 107 -3.47 14.41 -9.76
CA THR A 107 -2.18 14.87 -9.23
C THR A 107 -1.21 15.11 -10.38
N ALA A 108 -0.77 16.33 -10.59
CA ALA A 108 0.24 16.66 -11.59
C ALA A 108 1.65 16.54 -11.01
N GLU A 109 2.48 15.72 -11.63
CA GLU A 109 3.87 15.44 -11.25
C GLU A 109 4.89 16.29 -12.01
N SER A 110 4.46 16.98 -13.07
CA SER A 110 5.31 17.78 -13.97
C SER A 110 4.51 18.80 -14.75
N ILE A 111 5.19 19.73 -15.42
CA ILE A 111 4.59 20.68 -16.34
C ILE A 111 3.87 19.94 -17.48
N LEU A 112 4.48 18.88 -18.01
CA LEU A 112 3.84 18.04 -19.03
C LEU A 112 2.48 17.51 -18.56
N HIS A 113 2.37 17.04 -17.31
CA HIS A 113 1.09 16.56 -16.79
C HIS A 113 0.03 17.66 -16.76
N ILE A 114 0.38 18.90 -16.37
CA ILE A 114 -0.53 20.04 -16.42
C ILE A 114 -1.03 20.32 -17.85
N GLU A 115 -0.14 20.25 -18.84
CA GLU A 115 -0.49 20.44 -20.24
C GLU A 115 -1.43 19.34 -20.75
N LEU A 116 -1.14 18.08 -20.43
CA LEU A 116 -1.99 16.94 -20.80
C LEU A 116 -3.35 16.97 -20.08
N GLU A 117 -3.38 17.31 -18.78
CA GLU A 117 -4.62 17.49 -18.02
C GLU A 117 -5.50 18.61 -18.63
N GLN A 118 -4.89 19.76 -19.03
CA GLN A 118 -5.59 20.84 -19.68
C GLN A 118 -6.16 20.41 -21.05
N GLU A 119 -5.36 19.71 -21.86
CA GLU A 119 -5.79 19.20 -23.16
C GLU A 119 -6.98 18.26 -23.02
N ALA A 120 -6.87 17.25 -22.14
CA ALA A 120 -7.91 16.26 -21.91
C ALA A 120 -9.19 16.88 -21.33
N ALA A 121 -9.07 17.78 -20.33
CA ALA A 121 -10.21 18.47 -19.74
C ALA A 121 -10.94 19.36 -20.77
N LYS A 122 -10.18 20.09 -21.60
CA LYS A 122 -10.73 20.89 -22.70
C LYS A 122 -11.47 20.02 -23.70
N LYS A 123 -10.89 18.89 -24.11
CA LYS A 123 -11.52 17.96 -25.07
C LYS A 123 -12.80 17.33 -24.52
N ALA A 124 -12.84 17.05 -23.22
CA ALA A 124 -14.01 16.50 -22.53
C ALA A 124 -15.06 17.58 -22.16
N ASP A 125 -14.79 18.86 -22.40
CA ASP A 125 -15.60 20.01 -21.98
C ASP A 125 -15.91 19.98 -20.46
N LYS A 126 -14.86 19.67 -19.67
CA LYS A 126 -14.96 19.56 -18.21
C LYS A 126 -14.01 20.50 -17.49
N GLN A 127 -14.31 20.77 -16.23
CA GLN A 127 -13.37 21.35 -15.27
C GLN A 127 -12.77 20.22 -14.42
N GLN A 128 -11.44 20.12 -14.40
CA GLN A 128 -10.73 19.13 -13.58
C GLN A 128 -10.01 19.82 -12.43
N ARG A 129 -10.22 19.29 -11.20
CA ARG A 129 -9.42 19.67 -10.03
C ARG A 129 -8.05 19.03 -10.12
N VAL A 130 -7.00 19.82 -9.95
CA VAL A 130 -5.61 19.34 -9.99
C VAL A 130 -4.86 19.78 -8.75
N ILE A 131 -4.14 18.85 -8.13
CA ILE A 131 -3.16 19.16 -7.09
C ILE A 131 -1.76 19.01 -7.66
N LEU A 132 -0.88 19.95 -7.32
CA LEU A 132 0.50 20.00 -7.81
C LEU A 132 1.41 19.27 -6.82
N ARG A 133 2.12 18.26 -7.26
CA ARG A 133 3.04 17.55 -6.39
C ARG A 133 4.36 18.29 -6.23
N LEU A 134 4.65 18.71 -4.99
CA LEU A 134 5.93 19.29 -4.61
C LEU A 134 6.98 18.18 -4.42
N THR A 135 8.15 18.35 -5.02
CA THR A 135 9.23 17.37 -4.90
C THR A 135 9.81 17.33 -3.47
N SER A 136 10.15 16.14 -3.03
CA SER A 136 10.95 15.92 -1.82
C SER A 136 12.47 15.86 -2.10
N GLY A 137 12.89 16.06 -3.36
CA GLY A 137 14.29 16.01 -3.79
C GLY A 137 14.69 14.71 -4.49
N ASN A 138 13.71 13.97 -5.00
CA ASN A 138 13.89 12.75 -5.80
C ASN A 138 13.22 12.91 -7.18
N GLN A 139 13.02 11.80 -7.91
CA GLN A 139 12.41 11.79 -9.26
C GLN A 139 10.92 12.17 -9.28
N PHE A 140 10.28 12.39 -8.14
CA PHE A 140 8.85 12.67 -8.05
C PHE A 140 8.58 14.16 -7.80
N GLY A 141 7.52 14.65 -8.44
CA GLY A 141 7.01 16.00 -8.25
C GLY A 141 7.86 17.09 -8.89
N MET A 142 7.39 18.31 -8.75
CA MET A 142 7.93 19.54 -9.34
C MET A 142 8.73 20.35 -8.32
N SER A 143 9.68 21.14 -8.81
CA SER A 143 10.36 22.14 -8.00
C SER A 143 9.40 23.26 -7.55
N GLU A 144 9.74 24.00 -6.48
CA GLU A 144 8.99 25.19 -6.09
C GLU A 144 8.91 26.21 -7.23
N ALA A 145 9.98 26.35 -8.02
CA ALA A 145 10.02 27.28 -9.16
C ALA A 145 9.02 26.88 -10.26
N ASP A 146 8.89 25.58 -10.58
CA ASP A 146 7.91 25.10 -11.54
C ASP A 146 6.48 25.32 -11.05
N ILE A 147 6.22 25.04 -9.77
CA ILE A 147 4.92 25.27 -9.15
C ILE A 147 4.58 26.77 -9.17
N LEU A 148 5.49 27.65 -8.76
CA LEU A 148 5.30 29.10 -8.83
C LEU A 148 5.00 29.57 -10.26
N ASN A 149 5.70 29.03 -11.27
CA ASN A 149 5.42 29.34 -12.67
C ASN A 149 4.00 28.94 -13.09
N ILE A 150 3.52 27.76 -12.68
CA ILE A 150 2.15 27.31 -12.94
C ILE A 150 1.15 28.24 -12.24
N LEU A 151 1.35 28.53 -10.95
CA LEU A 151 0.47 29.36 -10.15
C LEU A 151 0.38 30.81 -10.65
N ALA A 152 1.48 31.38 -11.12
CA ALA A 152 1.51 32.71 -11.72
C ALA A 152 0.83 32.77 -13.08
N ASN A 153 0.70 31.63 -13.78
CA ASN A 153 0.17 31.53 -15.13
C ASN A 153 -1.12 30.70 -15.23
N GLN A 154 -1.92 30.61 -14.19
CA GLN A 154 -3.14 29.78 -14.15
C GLN A 154 -4.12 30.07 -15.31
N ALA A 155 -4.15 31.29 -15.83
CA ALA A 155 -4.97 31.68 -16.98
C ALA A 155 -4.66 30.86 -18.26
N LYS A 156 -3.51 30.21 -18.36
CA LYS A 156 -3.16 29.30 -19.46
C LYS A 156 -3.92 27.97 -19.38
N TYR A 157 -4.51 27.66 -18.23
CA TYR A 157 -5.16 26.37 -17.95
C TYR A 157 -6.64 26.55 -17.57
N PRO A 158 -7.47 27.13 -18.48
CA PRO A 158 -8.86 27.54 -18.15
C PRO A 158 -9.79 26.35 -17.80
N ASN A 159 -9.43 25.12 -18.15
CA ASN A 159 -10.19 23.91 -17.81
C ASN A 159 -9.65 23.19 -16.56
N LEU A 160 -8.67 23.76 -15.87
CA LEU A 160 -8.16 23.23 -14.62
C LEU A 160 -8.47 24.15 -13.45
N ASP A 161 -8.96 23.56 -12.34
CA ASP A 161 -8.98 24.20 -11.03
C ASP A 161 -7.71 23.75 -10.30
N ILE A 162 -6.69 24.61 -10.20
CA ILE A 162 -5.48 24.31 -9.40
C ILE A 162 -5.90 24.32 -7.94
N TYR A 163 -6.26 23.12 -7.47
CA TYR A 163 -7.01 22.93 -6.23
C TYR A 163 -6.10 22.87 -4.99
N GLY A 164 -4.86 22.46 -5.15
CA GLY A 164 -3.99 22.32 -4.00
C GLY A 164 -2.59 21.78 -4.29
N ILE A 165 -1.96 21.34 -3.21
CA ILE A 165 -0.59 20.81 -3.22
C ILE A 165 -0.61 19.38 -2.68
N HIS A 166 0.16 18.49 -3.32
CA HIS A 166 0.45 17.15 -2.83
C HIS A 166 1.91 17.06 -2.38
N TYR A 167 2.16 16.36 -1.25
CA TYR A 167 3.52 16.12 -0.78
C TYR A 167 3.67 14.74 -0.15
N TYR A 168 4.69 14.01 -0.59
CA TYR A 168 5.10 12.73 -0.02
C TYR A 168 6.61 12.54 -0.16
N SER A 169 7.31 12.28 0.93
CA SER A 169 8.78 12.18 0.96
C SER A 169 9.31 10.81 1.36
N GLY A 170 8.45 9.80 1.47
CA GLY A 170 8.84 8.42 1.78
C GLY A 170 8.08 7.81 2.96
N THR A 171 8.40 6.55 3.27
CA THR A 171 7.75 5.71 4.29
C THR A 171 8.67 5.45 5.48
N GLN A 172 8.14 4.83 6.54
CA GLN A 172 8.89 4.40 7.75
C GLN A 172 9.58 5.55 8.48
N LYS A 173 8.91 6.68 8.58
CA LYS A 173 9.44 7.90 9.17
C LYS A 173 9.24 7.94 10.67
N LYS A 174 10.26 8.47 11.36
CA LYS A 174 10.17 8.87 12.76
C LYS A 174 9.57 10.28 12.86
N LYS A 175 9.01 10.62 14.02
CA LYS A 175 8.41 11.94 14.31
C LYS A 175 9.24 13.10 13.75
N ARG A 176 10.55 13.17 14.04
CA ARG A 176 11.41 14.25 13.57
C ARG A 176 11.42 14.46 12.05
N GLN A 177 11.26 13.38 11.29
CA GLN A 177 11.20 13.45 9.81
C GLN A 177 9.84 13.99 9.37
N ILE A 178 8.77 13.57 10.04
CA ILE A 178 7.41 14.06 9.82
C ILE A 178 7.34 15.56 10.12
N ASP A 179 7.86 16.00 11.26
CA ASP A 179 7.89 17.43 11.63
C ASP A 179 8.61 18.27 10.55
N LYS A 180 9.78 17.83 10.07
CA LYS A 180 10.52 18.51 9.00
C LYS A 180 9.74 18.59 7.67
N ASP A 181 8.97 17.57 7.36
CA ASP A 181 8.13 17.60 6.17
C ASP A 181 7.04 18.65 6.28
N PHE A 182 6.39 18.78 7.44
CA PHE A 182 5.38 19.82 7.69
C PHE A 182 6.01 21.22 7.71
N GLU A 183 7.20 21.41 8.30
CA GLU A 183 7.94 22.68 8.26
C GLU A 183 8.27 23.10 6.82
N LYS A 184 8.77 22.15 6.00
CA LYS A 184 9.07 22.40 4.58
C LYS A 184 7.81 22.80 3.82
N LEU A 185 6.72 22.07 4.04
CA LEU A 185 5.47 22.31 3.37
C LEU A 185 4.85 23.66 3.76
N ASP A 186 4.88 24.03 5.04
CA ASP A 186 4.42 25.33 5.54
C ASP A 186 5.22 26.49 4.90
N ALA A 187 6.55 26.36 4.81
CA ALA A 187 7.42 27.34 4.17
C ALA A 187 7.09 27.50 2.65
N ALA A 188 6.93 26.38 1.94
CA ALA A 188 6.57 26.41 0.52
C ALA A 188 5.20 27.05 0.28
N LEU A 189 4.18 26.69 1.06
CA LEU A 189 2.84 27.24 0.95
C LEU A 189 2.78 28.75 1.27
N THR A 190 3.54 29.18 2.29
CA THR A 190 3.70 30.60 2.60
C THR A 190 4.27 31.35 1.41
N ARG A 191 5.35 30.83 0.82
CA ARG A 191 5.99 31.43 -0.36
C ARG A 191 5.03 31.47 -1.57
N PHE A 192 4.29 30.39 -1.84
CA PHE A 192 3.30 30.36 -2.95
C PHE A 192 2.24 31.43 -2.76
N LYS A 193 1.76 31.63 -1.52
CA LYS A 193 0.80 32.68 -1.21
C LYS A 193 1.39 34.08 -1.39
N GLU A 194 2.61 34.34 -0.91
CA GLU A 194 3.27 35.65 -1.02
C GLU A 194 3.56 36.04 -2.47
N GLU A 195 4.05 35.09 -3.29
CA GLU A 195 4.47 35.39 -4.66
C GLU A 195 3.30 35.37 -5.67
N THR A 196 2.25 34.58 -5.45
CA THR A 196 1.18 34.40 -6.44
C THR A 196 -0.23 34.64 -5.92
N GLY A 197 -0.41 34.86 -4.62
CA GLY A 197 -1.73 34.94 -3.99
C GLY A 197 -2.44 33.60 -3.85
N PHE A 198 -1.78 32.47 -4.17
CA PHE A 198 -2.41 31.15 -4.14
C PHE A 198 -2.70 30.69 -2.71
N VAL A 199 -3.94 30.26 -2.50
CA VAL A 199 -4.39 29.64 -1.25
C VAL A 199 -4.95 28.26 -1.61
N PRO A 200 -4.32 27.16 -1.11
CA PRO A 200 -4.78 25.82 -1.45
C PRO A 200 -6.15 25.53 -0.83
N LYS A 201 -6.99 24.83 -1.58
CA LYS A 201 -8.26 24.25 -1.10
C LYS A 201 -8.07 22.83 -0.56
N LEU A 202 -6.89 22.23 -0.82
CA LEU A 202 -6.45 20.95 -0.28
C LEU A 202 -4.93 20.91 -0.23
N VAL A 203 -4.39 20.40 0.86
CA VAL A 203 -3.01 19.94 0.97
C VAL A 203 -3.07 18.45 1.25
N GLU A 204 -2.80 17.62 0.25
CA GLU A 204 -2.77 16.16 0.41
C GLU A 204 -1.36 15.74 0.80
N MET A 205 -1.22 15.15 1.99
CA MET A 205 0.08 14.83 2.58
C MET A 205 0.18 13.37 3.01
N GLY A 206 1.22 12.67 2.54
CA GLY A 206 1.58 11.34 3.02
C GLY A 206 2.62 11.40 4.15
N PRO A 207 2.26 11.26 5.42
CA PRO A 207 3.20 11.36 6.54
C PRO A 207 4.20 10.21 6.59
N GLY A 208 3.89 9.07 5.95
CA GLY A 208 4.79 7.92 5.89
C GLY A 208 5.01 7.24 7.23
N PHE A 209 3.97 7.14 8.07
CA PHE A 209 4.04 6.48 9.36
C PHE A 209 4.67 5.09 9.28
N PRO A 210 5.46 4.73 10.31
CA PRO A 210 6.14 3.44 10.35
C PRO A 210 5.17 2.28 10.59
N VAL A 211 5.53 1.13 10.06
CA VAL A 211 4.97 -0.18 10.43
C VAL A 211 6.12 -1.03 10.93
N ASP A 212 5.99 -1.60 12.10
CA ASP A 212 6.97 -2.52 12.63
C ASP A 212 6.63 -3.95 12.21
N TYR A 213 7.53 -4.57 11.47
CA TYR A 213 7.37 -5.93 10.95
C TYR A 213 8.11 -6.98 11.75
N PHE A 214 9.11 -6.56 12.57
CA PHE A 214 10.12 -7.47 13.10
C PHE A 214 10.32 -7.38 14.62
N ASN A 215 9.85 -6.29 15.25
CA ASN A 215 10.14 -6.03 16.67
C ASN A 215 8.84 -5.86 17.46
N PRO A 216 8.47 -6.81 18.33
CA PRO A 216 7.37 -6.62 19.24
C PRO A 216 7.72 -5.56 20.34
N PRO A 217 6.75 -4.86 20.91
CA PRO A 217 5.32 -4.91 20.61
C PRO A 217 4.95 -4.06 19.39
N TYR A 218 4.47 -4.69 18.32
CA TYR A 218 4.28 -4.12 16.99
C TYR A 218 3.37 -2.87 16.97
N ASP A 219 2.18 -2.99 17.52
CA ASP A 219 1.16 -1.93 17.43
C ASP A 219 1.47 -0.70 18.32
N GLU A 220 2.20 -0.88 19.41
CA GLU A 220 2.50 0.20 20.36
C GLU A 220 3.42 1.24 19.74
N THR A 221 4.50 0.81 19.08
CA THR A 221 5.46 1.69 18.40
C THR A 221 4.79 2.48 17.28
N GLU A 222 3.91 1.81 16.50
CA GLU A 222 3.19 2.44 15.39
C GLU A 222 2.21 3.51 15.89
N LYS A 223 1.44 3.21 16.94
CA LYS A 223 0.50 4.14 17.58
C LYS A 223 1.23 5.30 18.25
N ALA A 224 2.38 5.04 18.89
CA ALA A 224 3.18 6.08 19.52
C ALA A 224 3.64 7.12 18.51
N THR A 225 4.16 6.73 17.33
CA THR A 225 4.63 7.69 16.33
C THR A 225 3.51 8.59 15.83
N LEU A 226 2.30 8.07 15.63
CA LEU A 226 1.14 8.90 15.27
C LEU A 226 0.79 9.84 16.42
N GLY A 227 0.69 9.35 17.65
CA GLY A 227 0.39 10.15 18.83
C GLY A 227 1.40 11.28 19.06
N GLU A 228 2.69 11.00 18.89
CA GLU A 228 3.76 12.00 18.99
C GLU A 228 3.68 13.07 17.88
N SER A 229 3.23 12.70 16.68
CA SER A 229 3.11 13.62 15.53
C SER A 229 1.78 14.37 15.50
N LYS A 230 0.80 13.97 16.29
CA LYS A 230 -0.57 14.48 16.28
C LYS A 230 -0.64 16.01 16.39
N ASN A 231 0.08 16.59 17.35
CA ASN A 231 0.03 18.04 17.56
C ASN A 231 0.60 18.83 16.37
N THR A 232 1.67 18.34 15.73
CA THR A 232 2.22 18.94 14.50
C THR A 232 1.18 18.91 13.38
N ILE A 233 0.52 17.76 13.19
CA ILE A 233 -0.48 17.56 12.15
C ILE A 233 -1.71 18.46 12.38
N LEU A 234 -2.24 18.50 13.59
CA LEU A 234 -3.41 19.32 13.91
C LEU A 234 -3.11 20.82 13.81
N ALA A 235 -1.95 21.28 14.29
CA ALA A 235 -1.53 22.67 14.14
C ALA A 235 -1.37 23.09 12.67
N PHE A 236 -0.93 22.17 11.79
CA PHE A 236 -0.90 22.42 10.36
C PHE A 236 -2.30 22.47 9.75
N ALA A 237 -3.20 21.59 10.18
CA ALA A 237 -4.59 21.55 9.72
C ALA A 237 -5.41 22.78 10.12
N GLU A 238 -5.03 23.48 11.20
CA GLU A 238 -5.61 24.79 11.55
C GLU A 238 -5.26 25.89 10.55
N LYS A 239 -4.13 25.77 9.85
CA LYS A 239 -3.68 26.75 8.85
C LYS A 239 -4.14 26.44 7.45
N TYR A 240 -4.22 25.15 7.09
CA TYR A 240 -4.47 24.68 5.73
C TYR A 240 -5.48 23.54 5.70
N PRO A 241 -6.37 23.47 4.68
CA PRO A 241 -7.23 22.30 4.46
C PRO A 241 -6.38 21.06 4.18
N LEU A 242 -6.15 20.24 5.20
CA LEU A 242 -5.28 19.07 5.15
C LEU A 242 -6.06 17.79 4.85
N GLY A 243 -5.57 16.98 3.91
CA GLY A 243 -5.91 15.57 3.72
C GLY A 243 -4.70 14.68 4.00
N ILE A 244 -4.90 13.49 4.52
CA ILE A 244 -3.82 12.54 4.85
C ILE A 244 -3.94 11.29 3.98
N GLU A 245 -2.86 11.00 3.24
CA GLU A 245 -2.75 9.81 2.41
C GLU A 245 -1.95 8.70 3.12
N MET A 246 -2.53 7.51 3.20
CA MET A 246 -1.88 6.34 3.80
C MET A 246 -2.18 5.05 3.01
N GLY A 247 -1.16 4.21 2.84
CA GLY A 247 -1.29 2.86 2.29
C GLY A 247 -0.81 1.81 3.30
N ARG A 248 0.50 1.72 3.46
CA ARG A 248 1.18 0.74 4.31
C ARG A 248 0.66 0.71 5.75
N TYR A 249 0.55 1.87 6.36
CA TYR A 249 0.12 2.00 7.76
C TYR A 249 -1.27 1.43 8.04
N LEU A 250 -2.18 1.58 7.07
CA LEU A 250 -3.54 1.06 7.18
C LEU A 250 -3.61 -0.45 6.88
N ALA A 251 -2.94 -0.90 5.80
CA ALA A 251 -3.13 -2.24 5.27
C ALA A 251 -2.19 -3.31 5.89
N ALA A 252 -0.98 -2.96 6.32
CA ALA A 252 -0.01 -3.97 6.74
C ALA A 252 -0.51 -4.88 7.88
N PRO A 253 -1.15 -4.37 8.95
CA PRO A 253 -1.57 -5.21 10.07
C PRO A 253 -2.65 -6.25 9.72
N CYS A 254 -3.45 -6.00 8.68
CA CYS A 254 -4.58 -6.86 8.34
C CYS A 254 -4.20 -8.16 7.60
N GLY A 255 -2.95 -8.30 7.14
CA GLY A 255 -2.56 -9.41 6.29
C GLY A 255 -1.88 -10.55 7.01
N THR A 256 -2.28 -11.77 6.65
CA THR A 256 -1.60 -13.02 7.00
C THR A 256 -1.33 -13.81 5.72
N TYR A 257 -0.09 -14.23 5.53
CA TYR A 257 0.29 -15.14 4.46
C TYR A 257 0.50 -16.54 5.02
N ALA A 258 -0.15 -17.54 4.44
CA ALA A 258 -0.04 -18.94 4.84
C ALA A 258 0.79 -19.72 3.81
N SER A 259 1.78 -20.48 4.31
CA SER A 259 2.60 -21.37 3.49
C SER A 259 2.78 -22.72 4.18
N ARG A 260 2.74 -23.78 3.39
CA ARG A 260 2.79 -25.17 3.88
C ARG A 260 4.20 -25.73 3.85
N VAL A 261 4.56 -26.46 4.87
CA VAL A 261 5.80 -27.25 4.95
C VAL A 261 5.70 -28.43 3.98
N MET A 262 6.49 -28.38 2.92
CA MET A 262 6.54 -29.42 1.89
C MET A 262 7.62 -30.45 2.15
N ASP A 263 8.75 -30.02 2.69
CA ASP A 263 9.89 -30.88 2.98
C ASP A 263 10.67 -30.35 4.19
N ILE A 264 11.33 -31.23 4.90
CA ILE A 264 12.22 -30.90 6.01
C ILE A 264 13.49 -31.71 5.84
N LYS A 265 14.65 -31.08 5.89
CA LYS A 265 15.94 -31.73 5.75
C LYS A 265 17.00 -31.11 6.64
N ASN A 266 17.98 -31.89 6.99
CA ASN A 266 19.15 -31.43 7.71
C ASN A 266 20.38 -31.55 6.80
N ASN A 267 21.09 -30.44 6.61
CA ASN A 267 22.35 -30.39 5.88
C ASN A 267 23.36 -29.58 6.72
N SER A 268 24.52 -30.19 7.02
CA SER A 268 25.59 -29.48 7.74
C SER A 268 25.10 -28.80 9.02
N ASP A 269 24.36 -29.55 9.86
CA ASP A 269 23.78 -29.11 11.13
C ASP A 269 22.68 -28.04 11.08
N THR A 270 22.26 -27.64 9.87
CA THR A 270 21.13 -26.73 9.67
C THR A 270 19.85 -27.49 9.32
N ASN A 271 18.78 -27.24 10.07
CA ASN A 271 17.46 -27.78 9.76
C ASN A 271 16.77 -26.84 8.78
N TYR A 272 16.50 -27.31 7.58
CA TYR A 272 15.80 -26.57 6.56
C TYR A 272 14.33 -26.95 6.48
N ILE A 273 13.45 -25.97 6.43
CA ILE A 273 12.05 -26.13 6.03
C ILE A 273 11.94 -25.63 4.60
N ILE A 274 11.32 -26.40 3.72
CA ILE A 274 10.98 -26.00 2.37
C ILE A 274 9.46 -25.79 2.29
N CYS A 275 9.04 -24.57 1.97
CA CYS A 275 7.64 -24.18 1.88
C CYS A 275 7.11 -24.25 0.44
N ASP A 276 5.79 -24.30 0.27
CA ASP A 276 5.11 -24.20 -1.04
C ASP A 276 5.08 -22.77 -1.62
N GLY A 277 5.32 -21.75 -0.77
CA GLY A 277 5.52 -20.36 -1.16
C GLY A 277 6.99 -19.94 -1.14
N GLY A 278 7.29 -18.65 -1.04
CA GLY A 278 8.66 -18.14 -0.98
C GLY A 278 8.71 -16.60 -1.10
N ILE A 279 9.92 -16.07 -1.34
CA ILE A 279 10.16 -14.62 -1.46
C ILE A 279 9.39 -13.95 -2.61
N HIS A 280 8.91 -14.73 -3.58
CA HIS A 280 8.09 -14.26 -4.69
C HIS A 280 6.64 -13.98 -4.28
N HIS A 281 6.25 -14.36 -3.07
CA HIS A 281 4.94 -14.11 -2.50
C HIS A 281 5.01 -13.23 -1.26
N LEU A 282 6.04 -13.33 -0.44
CA LEU A 282 6.13 -12.63 0.84
C LEU A 282 7.22 -11.57 0.79
N LYS A 283 6.84 -10.32 1.01
CA LYS A 283 7.74 -9.18 1.00
C LYS A 283 7.45 -8.24 2.16
N TYR A 284 8.45 -7.98 2.97
CA TYR A 284 8.42 -7.00 4.06
C TYR A 284 9.36 -5.84 3.76
N HIS A 285 8.91 -4.63 4.03
CA HIS A 285 9.78 -3.48 3.92
C HIS A 285 10.90 -3.55 4.97
N GLY A 286 12.14 -3.34 4.54
CA GLY A 286 13.31 -3.42 5.42
C GLY A 286 13.87 -4.84 5.61
N GLN A 287 13.22 -5.89 5.06
CA GLN A 287 13.82 -7.22 5.05
C GLN A 287 15.06 -7.24 4.16
N THR A 288 16.18 -7.61 4.74
CA THR A 288 17.45 -7.74 4.04
C THR A 288 18.01 -9.14 4.22
N MET A 289 18.20 -9.87 3.14
CA MET A 289 18.83 -11.20 3.13
C MET A 289 18.22 -12.19 4.14
N ALA A 290 16.93 -12.08 4.45
CA ALA A 290 16.22 -12.89 5.44
C ALA A 290 16.80 -12.83 6.89
N MET A 291 17.46 -11.73 7.22
CA MET A 291 18.09 -11.51 8.54
C MET A 291 17.09 -11.13 9.64
N GLN A 292 15.94 -10.60 9.25
CA GLN A 292 14.89 -10.17 10.18
C GLN A 292 13.83 -11.26 10.31
N ILE A 293 13.35 -11.50 11.53
CA ILE A 293 12.29 -12.46 11.82
C ILE A 293 10.96 -11.72 11.86
N PRO A 294 10.05 -11.94 10.88
CA PRO A 294 8.72 -11.33 10.91
C PRO A 294 7.85 -11.97 12.00
N GLU A 295 6.75 -11.30 12.35
CA GLU A 295 5.73 -11.92 13.20
C GLU A 295 5.18 -13.16 12.50
N MET A 296 5.38 -14.35 13.11
CA MET A 296 5.02 -15.63 12.52
C MET A 296 4.68 -16.68 13.56
N GLU A 297 3.96 -17.71 13.15
CA GLU A 297 3.66 -18.88 13.97
C GLU A 297 3.46 -20.14 13.13
N VAL A 298 3.57 -21.29 13.74
CA VAL A 298 3.27 -22.60 13.12
C VAL A 298 1.94 -23.11 13.67
N LEU A 299 1.05 -23.56 12.78
CA LEU A 299 -0.21 -24.19 13.16
C LEU A 299 0.02 -25.65 13.52
N ASN A 300 0.63 -25.90 14.70
CA ASN A 300 0.76 -27.22 15.28
C ASN A 300 0.73 -27.14 16.81
N THR A 301 0.88 -28.28 17.49
CA THR A 301 0.76 -28.39 18.94
C THR A 301 2.04 -28.84 19.62
N SER A 302 3.20 -28.91 18.93
CA SER A 302 4.45 -29.31 19.53
C SER A 302 4.90 -28.31 20.62
N ALA A 303 5.26 -28.81 21.78
CA ALA A 303 5.86 -28.01 22.86
C ALA A 303 7.40 -27.93 22.76
N GLU A 304 8.01 -28.84 22.03
CA GLU A 304 9.47 -28.85 21.82
C GLU A 304 9.81 -27.94 20.63
N THR A 305 10.89 -27.18 20.75
CA THR A 305 11.39 -26.29 19.71
C THR A 305 12.77 -26.67 19.23
N LYS A 306 13.14 -26.22 18.05
CA LYS A 306 14.49 -26.23 17.52
C LYS A 306 14.70 -25.18 16.45
N PRO A 307 15.97 -24.80 16.14
CA PRO A 307 16.27 -23.82 15.14
C PRO A 307 16.01 -24.35 13.73
N TYR A 308 15.45 -23.48 12.87
CA TYR A 308 15.19 -23.74 11.46
C TYR A 308 15.60 -22.58 10.57
N CYS A 309 16.05 -22.91 9.35
CA CYS A 309 16.09 -22.02 8.22
C CYS A 309 14.86 -22.26 7.36
N ILE A 310 14.04 -21.21 7.12
CA ILE A 310 12.82 -21.32 6.31
C ILE A 310 13.11 -20.88 4.90
N CYS A 311 12.96 -21.80 3.95
CA CYS A 311 13.18 -21.59 2.52
C CYS A 311 11.86 -21.73 1.75
N GLY A 312 11.80 -21.04 0.60
CA GLY A 312 10.66 -21.15 -0.28
C GLY A 312 10.79 -22.23 -1.37
N SER A 313 9.93 -22.13 -2.36
CA SER A 313 9.76 -23.12 -3.45
C SER A 313 10.55 -22.83 -4.72
N LEU A 314 11.31 -21.72 -4.75
CA LEU A 314 12.07 -21.33 -5.94
C LEU A 314 13.44 -22.01 -5.99
N CYS A 315 13.86 -22.38 -7.18
CA CYS A 315 15.20 -22.97 -7.42
C CYS A 315 16.26 -21.86 -7.47
N THR A 316 16.45 -21.17 -6.35
CA THR A 316 17.50 -20.17 -6.14
C THR A 316 17.93 -20.14 -4.68
N VAL A 317 19.21 -19.95 -4.43
CA VAL A 317 19.75 -19.81 -3.07
C VAL A 317 19.26 -18.56 -2.33
N ALA A 318 18.68 -17.61 -3.06
CA ALA A 318 18.10 -16.40 -2.51
C ALA A 318 16.70 -16.62 -1.89
N ASP A 319 16.04 -17.77 -2.15
CA ASP A 319 14.69 -18.04 -1.66
C ASP A 319 14.71 -18.52 -0.20
N VAL A 320 15.15 -17.63 0.67
CA VAL A 320 15.15 -17.78 2.12
C VAL A 320 14.22 -16.74 2.72
N LEU A 321 13.20 -17.20 3.43
CA LEU A 321 12.24 -16.34 4.12
C LEU A 321 12.78 -15.88 5.49
N VAL A 322 13.40 -16.80 6.24
CA VAL A 322 14.06 -16.54 7.52
C VAL A 322 15.28 -17.43 7.64
N ARG A 323 16.45 -16.86 7.95
CA ARG A 323 17.72 -17.63 8.03
C ARG A 323 17.79 -18.53 9.24
N GLU A 324 17.30 -18.06 10.36
CA GLU A 324 17.32 -18.82 11.61
C GLU A 324 16.20 -18.33 12.53
N VAL A 325 15.39 -19.25 12.99
CA VAL A 325 14.30 -18.99 13.94
C VAL A 325 13.99 -20.24 14.74
N GLU A 326 13.79 -20.07 16.06
CA GLU A 326 13.29 -21.13 16.93
C GLU A 326 11.80 -21.33 16.68
N LEU A 327 11.41 -22.54 16.27
CA LEU A 327 10.02 -22.91 16.04
C LEU A 327 9.69 -24.22 16.79
N PRO A 328 8.39 -24.43 17.10
CA PRO A 328 7.92 -25.79 17.46
C PRO A 328 8.40 -26.81 16.45
N ILE A 329 8.69 -28.04 16.88
CA ILE A 329 9.07 -29.08 15.93
C ILE A 329 7.99 -29.23 14.88
N VAL A 330 8.36 -28.96 13.62
CA VAL A 330 7.43 -28.98 12.47
C VAL A 330 7.42 -30.38 11.84
N SER A 331 6.29 -30.69 11.23
CA SER A 331 6.07 -31.87 10.41
C SER A 331 5.69 -31.45 8.99
N ARG A 332 5.87 -32.36 8.03
CA ARG A 332 5.36 -32.16 6.68
C ARG A 332 3.85 -31.93 6.71
N ASN A 333 3.37 -30.96 5.96
CA ASN A 333 2.01 -30.45 5.90
C ASN A 333 1.62 -29.47 7.02
N ASP A 334 2.45 -29.21 8.01
CA ASP A 334 2.21 -28.08 8.91
C ASP A 334 2.14 -26.77 8.11
N VAL A 335 1.40 -25.80 8.63
CA VAL A 335 1.24 -24.49 8.01
C VAL A 335 1.95 -23.45 8.85
N ILE A 336 2.76 -22.62 8.20
CA ILE A 336 3.38 -21.45 8.78
C ILE A 336 2.57 -20.23 8.37
N LEU A 337 2.17 -19.43 9.34
CA LEU A 337 1.51 -18.13 9.14
C LEU A 337 2.54 -17.02 9.33
N PHE A 338 2.62 -16.14 8.35
CA PHE A 338 3.41 -14.91 8.39
C PHE A 338 2.44 -13.74 8.46
N HIS A 339 2.52 -12.95 9.54
CA HIS A 339 1.58 -11.86 9.80
C HIS A 339 2.09 -10.52 9.27
N ARG A 340 1.23 -9.48 9.35
CA ARG A 340 1.52 -8.09 8.97
C ARG A 340 1.92 -7.89 7.49
N CYS A 341 1.59 -8.83 6.63
CA CYS A 341 1.89 -8.79 5.19
C CYS A 341 0.77 -8.18 4.33
N GLY A 342 -0.17 -7.44 4.94
CA GLY A 342 -1.33 -6.86 4.27
C GLY A 342 -1.00 -5.74 3.29
N ALA A 343 0.21 -5.19 3.32
CA ALA A 343 0.63 -4.14 2.40
C ALA A 343 1.74 -4.64 1.46
N TYR A 344 1.54 -4.47 0.16
CA TYR A 344 2.48 -4.71 -0.95
C TYR A 344 2.85 -6.17 -1.22
N SER A 345 2.86 -7.09 -0.26
CA SER A 345 3.26 -8.49 -0.47
C SER A 345 2.51 -9.14 -1.64
N VAL A 346 1.21 -8.87 -1.77
CA VAL A 346 0.37 -9.47 -2.81
C VAL A 346 0.65 -8.93 -4.23
N THR A 347 1.35 -7.80 -4.36
CA THR A 347 1.57 -7.09 -5.63
C THR A 347 3.04 -6.90 -6.00
N GLU A 348 3.96 -6.79 -5.03
CA GLU A 348 5.38 -6.48 -5.27
C GLU A 348 6.28 -7.72 -5.46
N GLY A 349 5.75 -8.93 -5.33
CA GLY A 349 6.53 -10.14 -5.49
C GLY A 349 6.88 -10.45 -6.95
N SER A 350 7.98 -11.19 -7.17
CA SER A 350 8.40 -11.67 -8.50
C SER A 350 7.54 -12.88 -8.94
N ALA A 351 6.24 -12.71 -8.98
CA ALA A 351 5.24 -13.78 -9.11
C ALA A 351 5.36 -14.65 -10.36
N LEU A 352 6.04 -14.17 -11.42
CA LEU A 352 6.21 -14.90 -12.68
C LEU A 352 7.46 -15.80 -12.72
N PHE A 353 8.38 -15.65 -11.75
CA PHE A 353 9.61 -16.44 -11.75
C PHE A 353 9.32 -17.94 -11.57
N LEU A 354 9.93 -18.77 -12.42
CA LEU A 354 9.74 -20.20 -12.52
C LEU A 354 8.30 -20.68 -12.83
N SER A 355 7.45 -19.76 -13.32
CA SER A 355 6.05 -20.05 -13.67
C SER A 355 5.26 -20.74 -12.54
N ARG A 356 5.56 -20.37 -11.28
CA ARG A 356 4.81 -20.85 -10.11
C ARG A 356 3.41 -20.22 -10.11
N LYS A 357 2.40 -20.96 -9.65
CA LYS A 357 1.04 -20.41 -9.48
C LYS A 357 1.05 -19.24 -8.49
N MET A 358 0.32 -18.18 -8.85
CA MET A 358 0.08 -17.11 -7.89
C MET A 358 -0.83 -17.59 -6.76
N PRO A 359 -0.62 -17.12 -5.52
CA PRO A 359 -1.40 -17.52 -4.35
C PRO A 359 -2.88 -17.21 -4.48
N GLU A 360 -3.70 -17.96 -3.78
CA GLU A 360 -5.08 -17.56 -3.52
C GLU A 360 -5.15 -16.33 -2.63
N VAL A 361 -6.24 -15.58 -2.74
CA VAL A 361 -6.52 -14.40 -1.92
C VAL A 361 -7.89 -14.53 -1.29
N TYR A 362 -7.94 -14.32 0.01
CA TYR A 362 -9.15 -14.35 0.81
C TYR A 362 -9.32 -13.05 1.59
N LEU A 363 -10.57 -12.62 1.74
CA LEU A 363 -10.94 -11.64 2.76
C LEU A 363 -11.63 -12.36 3.91
N TYR A 364 -11.35 -11.91 5.10
CA TYR A 364 -12.01 -12.36 6.31
C TYR A 364 -12.72 -11.18 6.99
N ASN A 365 -13.92 -11.44 7.49
CA ASN A 365 -14.66 -10.54 8.35
C ASN A 365 -15.36 -11.39 9.41
N GLU A 366 -15.36 -10.97 10.67
CA GLU A 366 -15.96 -11.76 11.75
C GLU A 366 -17.43 -12.07 11.51
N ALA A 367 -18.19 -11.12 10.96
CA ALA A 367 -19.62 -11.27 10.71
C ALA A 367 -19.92 -12.08 9.43
N ALA A 368 -19.14 -11.88 8.36
CA ALA A 368 -19.36 -12.48 7.04
C ALA A 368 -18.58 -13.80 6.82
N GLY A 369 -17.56 -14.07 7.66
CA GLY A 369 -16.70 -15.23 7.51
C GLY A 369 -15.61 -15.02 6.43
N LEU A 370 -15.13 -16.11 5.85
CA LEU A 370 -14.07 -16.16 4.85
C LEU A 370 -14.63 -16.12 3.44
N GLU A 371 -14.18 -15.17 2.62
CA GLU A 371 -14.57 -15.00 1.22
C GLU A 371 -13.35 -15.15 0.30
N LYS A 372 -13.44 -16.00 -0.72
CA LYS A 372 -12.37 -16.15 -1.71
C LYS A 372 -12.47 -15.06 -2.78
N MET A 373 -11.49 -14.17 -2.85
CA MET A 373 -11.42 -13.08 -3.82
C MET A 373 -10.71 -13.48 -5.11
N ARG A 374 -9.72 -14.35 -5.01
CA ARG A 374 -8.94 -14.82 -6.16
C ARG A 374 -8.49 -16.26 -5.93
N GLY A 375 -8.73 -17.14 -6.91
CA GLY A 375 -8.16 -18.48 -6.96
C GLY A 375 -6.69 -18.45 -7.36
N PHE A 376 -6.06 -19.63 -7.47
CA PHE A 376 -4.74 -19.78 -8.06
C PHE A 376 -4.73 -19.31 -9.51
N ILE A 377 -3.71 -18.50 -9.86
CA ILE A 377 -3.48 -18.12 -11.27
C ILE A 377 -2.30 -18.93 -11.80
N ASP A 378 -2.51 -19.62 -12.92
CA ASP A 378 -1.46 -20.31 -13.65
C ASP A 378 -0.62 -19.32 -14.45
N THR A 379 0.60 -19.05 -14.00
CA THR A 379 1.52 -18.10 -14.64
C THR A 379 2.25 -18.70 -15.85
N ALA A 380 2.18 -20.03 -16.08
CA ALA A 380 2.74 -20.63 -17.27
C ALA A 380 2.08 -20.09 -18.55
N SER A 381 0.79 -19.74 -18.48
CA SER A 381 0.07 -19.11 -19.59
C SER A 381 0.62 -17.72 -19.95
N ILE A 382 1.22 -17.01 -19.01
CA ILE A 382 1.83 -15.68 -19.17
C ILE A 382 3.25 -15.82 -19.73
N ASN A 383 3.99 -16.84 -19.27
CA ASN A 383 5.41 -17.06 -19.60
C ASN A 383 5.64 -17.90 -20.86
N ARG A 384 4.61 -18.22 -21.62
CA ARG A 384 4.71 -18.94 -22.90
C ARG A 384 4.32 -18.06 -24.08
N ASN A 385 4.79 -18.40 -25.26
CA ASN A 385 4.40 -17.73 -26.50
C ASN A 385 2.88 -17.93 -26.75
N SER A 386 2.15 -16.84 -27.00
CA SER A 386 0.72 -16.86 -27.33
C SER A 386 0.39 -17.61 -28.63
N ILE A 387 1.40 -17.81 -29.52
CA ILE A 387 1.25 -18.55 -30.77
C ILE A 387 1.15 -20.08 -30.54
N CYS A 388 1.53 -20.59 -29.36
CA CYS A 388 1.44 -22.01 -29.01
C CYS A 388 0.06 -22.44 -28.48
N GLN A 389 -1.00 -21.74 -28.82
CA GLN A 389 -2.39 -22.17 -28.55
C GLN A 389 -2.86 -23.09 -29.65
N GLY A 390 -2.50 -24.35 -29.55
CA GLY A 390 -3.00 -25.43 -30.37
C GLY A 390 -3.50 -26.54 -29.48
#